data_c0f01549632f34f303be8130c6bdebca
#
_entry.id   c0f01549632f34f303be8130c6bdebca
#
_cell.length_a   1.000
_cell.length_b   1.000
_cell.length_c   1.000
_cell.angle_alpha   90.00
_cell.angle_beta   90.00
_cell.angle_gamma   90.00
#
_symmetry.space_group_name_H-M   'P 1'
#
loop_
_entity.id
_entity.type
_entity.pdbx_description
1 polymer ?
#
loop_
_entity_poly.entity_id
_entity_poly.type
_entity_poly.pdbx_seq_one_letter_code
_entity_poly.pdbx_strand_id
1 'polypeptide(L)'
;VTTTNPPVAKTNPTVIIKPATDTLRKLPVKVKIEQPAVKTPDVLKTRSNELMKAPIVTDTTVTVRLYDNGEIDDDTISVYLDKKLVLSSRRLTASPLTITFNIDEDNSEHELTMVAENLGRIPPNTSLMIVESGEQRFDVRITSTEQKNAVVRFKYQKAKQNQ
;
A
#
# COMPACT_ATOMS: atom_id res chain seq x y z
N VAL A 1 -30.25 -67.34 18.02
CA VAL A 1 -29.84 -66.84 19.33
C VAL A 1 -29.22 -65.46 19.08
N THR A 2 -29.91 -64.42 19.42
CA THR A 2 -29.38 -63.27 20.16
C THR A 2 -30.15 -62.03 19.87
N THR A 3 -30.62 -61.54 20.89
CA THR A 3 -31.53 -60.45 21.15
C THR A 3 -30.95 -59.08 20.81
N THR A 4 -31.75 -58.27 20.16
CA THR A 4 -31.52 -56.80 19.95
C THR A 4 -32.48 -56.04 20.84
N ASN A 5 -31.93 -55.01 21.53
CA ASN A 5 -32.72 -53.98 22.20
C ASN A 5 -32.63 -52.66 21.47
N PRO A 6 -33.76 -51.91 21.37
CA PRO A 6 -33.75 -50.58 20.77
C PRO A 6 -33.50 -49.47 21.81
N PRO A 7 -32.98 -48.32 21.38
CA PRO A 7 -32.70 -47.20 22.29
C PRO A 7 -33.93 -46.29 22.50
N VAL A 8 -33.99 -45.79 23.72
CA VAL A 8 -35.01 -44.87 24.23
C VAL A 8 -34.81 -43.44 23.71
N ALA A 9 -35.86 -42.85 23.17
CA ALA A 9 -35.91 -41.42 22.81
C ALA A 9 -36.03 -40.55 24.07
N LYS A 10 -35.16 -39.56 24.18
CA LYS A 10 -35.28 -38.47 25.17
C LYS A 10 -35.85 -37.24 24.51
N THR A 11 -37.03 -36.85 24.91
CA THR A 11 -37.72 -35.60 24.54
C THR A 11 -37.07 -34.40 25.21
N ASN A 12 -36.71 -33.41 24.45
CA ASN A 12 -36.30 -32.10 24.94
C ASN A 12 -37.52 -31.19 25.17
N PRO A 13 -37.60 -30.43 26.27
CA PRO A 13 -38.68 -29.47 26.47
C PRO A 13 -38.47 -28.21 25.61
N THR A 14 -39.53 -27.84 24.90
CA THR A 14 -39.63 -26.60 24.14
C THR A 14 -39.78 -25.43 25.11
N VAL A 15 -38.77 -24.53 25.11
CA VAL A 15 -38.88 -23.24 25.81
C VAL A 15 -39.42 -22.20 24.83
N ILE A 16 -40.66 -21.75 25.09
CA ILE A 16 -41.28 -20.64 24.36
C ILE A 16 -40.78 -19.35 24.96
N ILE A 17 -39.94 -18.59 24.22
CA ILE A 17 -39.54 -17.25 24.59
C ILE A 17 -40.44 -16.27 23.85
N LYS A 18 -41.21 -15.47 24.62
CA LYS A 18 -41.98 -14.36 24.10
C LYS A 18 -41.04 -13.25 23.61
N PRO A 19 -41.33 -12.54 22.49
CA PRO A 19 -40.56 -11.39 22.05
C PRO A 19 -40.86 -10.18 22.95
N ALA A 20 -39.86 -9.68 23.64
CA ALA A 20 -39.90 -8.36 24.25
C ALA A 20 -39.49 -7.36 23.17
N THR A 21 -40.43 -6.52 22.77
CA THR A 21 -40.19 -5.31 21.99
C THR A 21 -39.47 -4.29 22.87
N ASP A 22 -38.20 -4.06 22.62
CA ASP A 22 -37.54 -2.86 23.12
C ASP A 22 -36.80 -2.16 21.96
N THR A 23 -37.40 -1.04 21.57
CA THR A 23 -36.97 -0.17 20.49
C THR A 23 -35.91 0.77 21.02
N LEU A 24 -34.66 0.35 21.08
CA LEU A 24 -33.52 1.23 21.24
C LEU A 24 -32.72 1.27 19.94
N ARG A 25 -32.99 2.30 19.17
CA ARG A 25 -32.27 2.71 17.97
C ARG A 25 -30.83 3.04 18.35
N LYS A 26 -29.94 2.04 18.37
CA LYS A 26 -28.51 2.25 18.49
C LYS A 26 -28.02 2.87 17.18
N LEU A 27 -27.62 4.13 17.25
CA LEU A 27 -26.83 4.80 16.21
C LEU A 27 -25.57 3.97 15.95
N PRO A 28 -25.14 3.82 14.69
CA PRO A 28 -23.91 3.11 14.39
C PRO A 28 -22.73 3.89 14.99
N VAL A 29 -22.15 3.34 16.05
CA VAL A 29 -20.86 3.81 16.54
C VAL A 29 -19.86 3.47 15.46
N LYS A 30 -19.33 4.48 14.76
CA LYS A 30 -18.18 4.34 13.87
C LYS A 30 -17.00 3.92 14.75
N VAL A 31 -16.78 2.64 14.91
CA VAL A 31 -15.54 2.13 15.52
C VAL A 31 -14.43 2.47 14.55
N LYS A 32 -13.64 3.49 14.87
CA LYS A 32 -12.38 3.76 14.21
C LYS A 32 -11.47 2.57 14.52
N ILE A 33 -11.36 1.64 13.59
CA ILE A 33 -10.38 0.55 13.68
C ILE A 33 -9.03 1.26 13.54
N GLU A 34 -8.34 1.48 14.65
CA GLU A 34 -6.94 1.90 14.62
C GLU A 34 -6.16 0.78 13.96
N GLN A 35 -5.70 1.02 12.74
CA GLN A 35 -4.79 0.11 12.08
C GLN A 35 -3.53 0.02 12.95
N PRO A 36 -2.98 -1.19 13.21
CA PRO A 36 -1.77 -1.33 14.00
C PRO A 36 -0.67 -0.47 13.38
N ALA A 37 -0.03 0.34 14.21
CA ALA A 37 1.03 1.25 13.77
C ALA A 37 2.10 0.47 13.02
N VAL A 38 2.30 0.77 11.75
CA VAL A 38 3.33 0.11 10.92
C VAL A 38 4.69 0.51 11.47
N LYS A 39 5.44 -0.48 11.99
CA LYS A 39 6.80 -0.24 12.46
C LYS A 39 7.66 0.26 11.30
N THR A 40 8.22 1.47 11.44
CA THR A 40 9.10 2.04 10.41
C THR A 40 10.35 1.19 10.25
N PRO A 41 10.66 0.69 9.04
CA PRO A 41 11.90 -0.05 8.76
C PRO A 41 13.14 0.77 9.11
N ASP A 42 14.19 0.10 9.58
CA ASP A 42 15.40 0.79 10.07
C ASP A 42 16.11 1.57 8.95
N VAL A 43 16.13 1.05 7.72
CA VAL A 43 16.71 1.74 6.57
C VAL A 43 16.04 3.10 6.27
N LEU A 44 14.76 3.26 6.63
CA LEU A 44 14.04 4.53 6.48
C LEU A 44 14.30 5.50 7.64
N LYS A 45 14.88 5.02 8.75
CA LYS A 45 15.27 5.84 9.91
C LYS A 45 16.74 6.26 9.85
N THR A 46 17.61 5.38 9.35
CA THR A 46 19.07 5.56 9.41
C THR A 46 19.61 6.33 8.22
N ARG A 47 18.91 6.33 7.08
CA ARG A 47 19.26 7.11 5.90
C ARG A 47 18.43 8.40 5.83
N SER A 48 18.98 9.45 5.21
CA SER A 48 18.18 10.65 4.89
C SER A 48 17.13 10.31 3.83
N ASN A 49 15.93 10.89 3.96
CA ASN A 49 14.82 10.69 3.02
C ASN A 49 14.62 11.99 2.24
N GLU A 50 15.09 12.04 0.98
CA GLU A 50 15.01 13.22 0.15
C GLU A 50 13.75 13.22 -0.72
N LEU A 51 12.94 14.26 -0.58
CA LEU A 51 11.74 14.44 -1.41
C LEU A 51 12.11 14.82 -2.84
N MET A 52 11.84 13.93 -3.78
CA MET A 52 12.12 14.14 -5.21
C MET A 52 10.97 14.84 -5.91
N LYS A 53 9.73 14.50 -5.59
CA LYS A 53 8.52 15.09 -6.16
C LYS A 53 7.29 14.86 -5.26
N ALA A 54 6.31 15.77 -5.37
CA ALA A 54 5.02 15.65 -4.69
C ALA A 54 3.87 15.83 -5.70
N PRO A 55 3.57 14.81 -6.55
CA PRO A 55 2.51 14.91 -7.53
C PRO A 55 1.13 14.97 -6.86
N ILE A 56 0.27 15.85 -7.40
CA ILE A 56 -1.15 15.89 -7.06
C ILE A 56 -1.89 15.07 -8.12
N VAL A 57 -2.56 14.02 -7.70
CA VAL A 57 -3.34 13.13 -8.57
C VAL A 57 -4.83 13.35 -8.40
N THR A 58 -5.58 13.17 -9.48
CA THR A 58 -7.03 13.43 -9.52
C THR A 58 -7.86 12.18 -9.75
N ASP A 59 -7.22 11.07 -10.08
CA ASP A 59 -7.83 9.74 -10.19
C ASP A 59 -7.52 8.90 -8.95
N THR A 60 -8.37 7.95 -8.66
CA THR A 60 -8.27 7.09 -7.46
C THR A 60 -7.29 5.93 -7.60
N THR A 61 -6.76 5.73 -8.80
CA THR A 61 -5.75 4.69 -9.07
C THR A 61 -4.45 5.33 -9.51
N VAL A 62 -3.37 4.95 -8.87
CA VAL A 62 -2.01 5.38 -9.22
C VAL A 62 -1.19 4.17 -9.64
N THR A 63 -0.60 4.23 -10.83
CA THR A 63 0.35 3.23 -11.32
C THR A 63 1.74 3.86 -11.44
N VAL A 64 2.70 3.26 -10.78
CA VAL A 64 4.11 3.66 -10.80
C VAL A 64 4.92 2.61 -11.55
N ARG A 65 5.73 3.05 -12.50
CA ARG A 65 6.68 2.20 -13.24
C ARG A 65 8.09 2.73 -13.03
N LEU A 66 8.97 1.84 -12.58
CA LEU A 66 10.38 2.13 -12.33
C LEU A 66 11.25 1.46 -13.38
N TYR A 67 12.11 2.23 -14.01
CA TYR A 67 13.06 1.80 -15.03
C TYR A 67 14.47 2.19 -14.62
N ASP A 68 15.46 1.47 -15.12
CA ASP A 68 16.83 1.98 -15.13
C ASP A 68 16.89 3.28 -15.95
N ASN A 69 17.65 4.29 -15.48
CA ASN A 69 17.75 5.60 -16.13
C ASN A 69 19.16 5.84 -16.70
N GLY A 70 19.66 4.91 -17.44
CA GLY A 70 20.99 5.04 -18.02
C GLY A 70 21.48 3.75 -18.64
N GLU A 71 22.76 3.47 -18.46
CA GLU A 71 23.32 2.16 -18.74
C GLU A 71 22.89 1.17 -17.67
N ILE A 72 22.36 0.02 -18.10
CA ILE A 72 21.95 -1.04 -17.17
C ILE A 72 23.22 -1.59 -16.49
N ASP A 73 23.40 -1.23 -15.22
CA ASP A 73 24.63 -1.48 -14.48
C ASP A 73 24.43 -2.29 -13.18
N ASP A 74 23.33 -3.05 -13.12
CA ASP A 74 22.96 -3.90 -12.00
C ASP A 74 22.42 -3.18 -10.75
N ASP A 75 21.90 -1.97 -10.91
CA ASP A 75 21.19 -1.24 -9.86
C ASP A 75 20.07 -2.09 -9.26
N THR A 76 20.12 -2.27 -7.95
CA THR A 76 19.12 -3.03 -7.20
C THR A 76 18.47 -2.14 -6.13
N ILE A 77 17.14 -2.19 -6.07
CA ILE A 77 16.33 -1.35 -5.20
C ILE A 77 15.34 -2.14 -4.37
N SER A 78 14.98 -1.59 -3.22
CA SER A 78 13.76 -1.91 -2.50
C SER A 78 12.82 -0.71 -2.48
N VAL A 79 11.51 -0.96 -2.51
CA VAL A 79 10.51 0.10 -2.50
C VAL A 79 9.54 -0.12 -1.36
N TYR A 80 9.26 0.95 -0.64
CA TYR A 80 8.30 0.99 0.46
C TYR A 80 7.15 1.94 0.09
N LEU A 81 5.92 1.51 0.31
CA LEU A 81 4.72 2.34 0.24
C LEU A 81 4.18 2.50 1.66
N ASP A 82 4.10 3.72 2.15
CA ASP A 82 3.68 4.03 3.53
C ASP A 82 4.43 3.18 4.57
N LYS A 83 5.75 3.08 4.39
CA LYS A 83 6.67 2.29 5.24
C LYS A 83 6.50 0.76 5.14
N LYS A 84 5.60 0.27 4.29
CA LYS A 84 5.45 -1.16 4.00
C LYS A 84 6.28 -1.55 2.78
N LEU A 85 7.07 -2.62 2.88
CA LEU A 85 7.86 -3.14 1.77
C LEU A 85 6.93 -3.69 0.68
N VAL A 86 7.02 -3.15 -0.54
CA VAL A 86 6.23 -3.57 -1.70
C VAL A 86 7.09 -4.21 -2.80
N LEU A 87 8.36 -3.81 -2.91
CA LEU A 87 9.36 -4.46 -3.74
C LEU A 87 10.63 -4.69 -2.91
N SER A 88 11.12 -5.92 -2.88
CA SER A 88 12.33 -6.30 -2.15
C SER A 88 13.45 -6.68 -3.12
N SER A 89 14.58 -5.99 -3.02
CA SER A 89 15.82 -6.29 -3.76
C SER A 89 15.58 -6.61 -5.24
N ARG A 90 14.91 -5.70 -5.94
CA ARG A 90 14.60 -5.85 -7.36
C ARG A 90 15.60 -5.08 -8.21
N ARG A 91 16.14 -5.78 -9.22
CA ARG A 91 17.04 -5.17 -10.19
C ARG A 91 16.27 -4.25 -11.13
N LEU A 92 16.80 -3.07 -11.38
CA LEU A 92 16.32 -2.14 -12.41
C LEU A 92 16.79 -2.63 -13.79
N THR A 93 15.93 -2.46 -14.78
CA THR A 93 16.19 -2.83 -16.17
C THR A 93 15.44 -1.89 -17.12
N ALA A 94 15.54 -2.13 -18.42
CA ALA A 94 14.70 -1.48 -19.42
C ALA A 94 13.21 -1.91 -19.32
N SER A 95 12.92 -3.05 -18.68
CA SER A 95 11.55 -3.47 -18.37
C SER A 95 11.10 -2.91 -17.02
N PRO A 96 9.88 -2.36 -16.91
CA PRO A 96 9.46 -1.69 -15.69
C PRO A 96 9.20 -2.64 -14.52
N LEU A 97 9.55 -2.19 -13.32
CA LEU A 97 8.96 -2.67 -12.08
C LEU A 97 7.69 -1.85 -11.83
N THR A 98 6.55 -2.52 -11.72
CA THR A 98 5.24 -1.85 -11.64
C THR A 98 4.65 -2.00 -10.24
N ILE A 99 4.15 -0.89 -9.68
CA ILE A 99 3.43 -0.81 -8.42
C ILE A 99 2.12 -0.08 -8.71
N THR A 100 1.00 -0.63 -8.24
CA THR A 100 -0.30 0.02 -8.35
C THR A 100 -0.94 0.09 -6.96
N PHE A 101 -1.51 1.25 -6.63
CA PHE A 101 -2.22 1.46 -5.38
C PHE A 101 -3.39 2.42 -5.56
N ASN A 102 -4.32 2.39 -4.61
CA ASN A 102 -5.46 3.30 -4.59
C ASN A 102 -5.19 4.47 -3.65
N ILE A 103 -5.72 5.63 -4.02
CA ILE A 103 -5.68 6.87 -3.26
C ILE A 103 -7.04 7.55 -3.40
N ASP A 104 -7.60 8.10 -2.32
CA ASP A 104 -8.94 8.71 -2.32
C ASP A 104 -9.05 9.80 -1.23
N GLU A 105 -10.25 10.31 -1.01
CA GLU A 105 -10.50 11.34 0.00
C GLU A 105 -10.23 10.85 1.43
N ASP A 106 -10.44 9.57 1.72
CA ASP A 106 -10.22 8.97 3.05
C ASP A 106 -8.74 8.64 3.30
N ASN A 107 -7.99 8.31 2.22
CA ASN A 107 -6.56 8.05 2.21
C ASN A 107 -5.90 8.94 1.16
N SER A 108 -5.86 10.23 1.45
CA SER A 108 -5.51 11.27 0.47
C SER A 108 -4.01 11.50 0.30
N GLU A 109 -3.17 10.85 1.07
CA GLU A 109 -1.71 10.97 0.98
C GLU A 109 -1.04 9.60 1.07
N HIS A 110 -0.10 9.34 0.15
CA HIS A 110 0.76 8.17 0.15
C HIS A 110 2.21 8.59 -0.07
N GLU A 111 3.12 7.88 0.58
CA GLU A 111 4.55 8.10 0.43
C GLU A 111 5.22 6.83 -0.12
N LEU A 112 5.88 6.98 -1.26
CA LEU A 112 6.69 5.93 -1.85
C LEU A 112 8.16 6.27 -1.63
N THR A 113 8.89 5.37 -0.96
CA THR A 113 10.31 5.51 -0.68
C THR A 113 11.10 4.45 -1.44
N MET A 114 12.01 4.88 -2.28
CA MET A 114 12.96 4.04 -2.99
C MET A 114 14.30 4.01 -2.25
N VAL A 115 14.77 2.80 -1.98
CA VAL A 115 16.01 2.52 -1.27
C VAL A 115 16.97 1.80 -2.22
N ALA A 116 18.17 2.37 -2.42
CA ALA A 116 19.23 1.66 -3.13
C ALA A 116 19.79 0.54 -2.25
N GLU A 117 19.74 -0.69 -2.74
CA GLU A 117 20.36 -1.86 -2.09
C GLU A 117 21.84 -1.98 -2.49
N ASN A 118 22.16 -1.52 -3.68
CA ASN A 118 23.50 -1.31 -4.18
C ASN A 118 23.54 -0.07 -5.07
N LEU A 119 24.71 0.34 -5.52
CA LEU A 119 24.92 1.50 -6.38
C LEU A 119 25.25 1.11 -7.83
N GLY A 120 24.99 -0.16 -8.19
CA GLY A 120 25.38 -0.67 -9.50
C GLY A 120 26.91 -0.61 -9.73
N ARG A 121 27.30 -0.60 -10.99
CA ARG A 121 28.70 -0.41 -11.39
C ARG A 121 29.09 1.06 -11.56
N ILE A 122 28.10 1.93 -11.71
CA ILE A 122 28.27 3.37 -12.00
C ILE A 122 27.42 4.16 -10.98
N PRO A 123 27.95 4.47 -9.78
CA PRO A 123 27.21 5.27 -8.79
C PRO A 123 26.87 6.68 -9.29
N PRO A 124 25.76 7.29 -8.82
CA PRO A 124 24.77 6.78 -7.88
C PRO A 124 23.74 5.87 -8.55
N ASN A 125 22.93 5.13 -7.74
CA ASN A 125 21.78 4.41 -8.24
C ASN A 125 20.75 5.39 -8.81
N THR A 126 20.44 5.27 -10.10
CA THR A 126 19.53 6.17 -10.81
C THR A 126 18.39 5.42 -11.48
N SER A 127 17.20 5.99 -11.40
CA SER A 127 16.03 5.42 -12.06
C SER A 127 15.11 6.48 -12.63
N LEU A 128 14.33 6.10 -13.62
CA LEU A 128 13.20 6.87 -14.11
C LEU A 128 11.92 6.27 -13.53
N MET A 129 11.20 7.07 -12.76
CA MET A 129 9.86 6.75 -12.27
C MET A 129 8.83 7.42 -13.16
N ILE A 130 7.95 6.63 -13.75
CA ILE A 130 6.78 7.11 -14.47
C ILE A 130 5.56 6.85 -13.60
N VAL A 131 4.83 7.92 -13.29
CA VAL A 131 3.59 7.88 -12.52
C VAL A 131 2.43 8.17 -13.44
N GLU A 132 1.43 7.32 -13.45
CA GLU A 132 0.20 7.48 -14.20
C GLU A 132 -1.00 7.43 -13.25
N SER A 133 -1.93 8.37 -13.40
CA SER A 133 -3.19 8.43 -12.64
C SER A 133 -4.26 9.06 -13.53
N GLY A 134 -5.21 8.24 -14.02
CA GLY A 134 -6.12 8.66 -15.08
C GLY A 134 -5.38 9.15 -16.31
N GLU A 135 -5.67 10.38 -16.74
CA GLU A 135 -4.97 11.02 -17.86
C GLU A 135 -3.68 11.75 -17.48
N GLN A 136 -3.37 11.80 -16.17
CA GLN A 136 -2.17 12.47 -15.69
C GLN A 136 -0.96 11.54 -15.81
N ARG A 137 0.18 12.13 -16.20
CA ARG A 137 1.48 11.47 -16.23
C ARG A 137 2.54 12.38 -15.65
N PHE A 138 3.38 11.82 -14.79
CA PHE A 138 4.52 12.50 -14.20
C PHE A 138 5.78 11.66 -14.41
N ASP A 139 6.81 12.26 -14.94
CA ASP A 139 8.13 11.66 -15.05
C ASP A 139 9.01 12.23 -13.94
N VAL A 140 9.61 11.34 -13.15
CA VAL A 140 10.45 11.69 -12.00
C VAL A 140 11.78 10.98 -12.13
N ARG A 141 12.85 11.75 -12.22
CA ARG A 141 14.22 11.20 -12.12
C ARG A 141 14.55 10.98 -10.66
N ILE A 142 14.93 9.78 -10.34
CA ILE A 142 15.25 9.34 -8.99
C ILE A 142 16.76 9.14 -8.89
N THR A 143 17.32 9.63 -7.81
CA THR A 143 18.70 9.35 -7.43
C THR A 143 18.74 8.94 -5.98
N SER A 144 19.32 7.80 -5.69
CA SER A 144 19.50 7.29 -4.34
C SER A 144 20.91 6.78 -4.11
N THR A 145 21.32 6.76 -2.84
CA THR A 145 22.65 6.31 -2.41
C THR A 145 22.53 5.41 -1.17
N GLU A 146 23.63 4.86 -0.70
CA GLU A 146 23.66 4.10 0.56
C GLU A 146 23.28 4.93 1.79
N GLN A 147 23.32 6.27 1.69
CA GLN A 147 23.04 7.19 2.80
C GLN A 147 21.74 7.98 2.59
N LYS A 148 21.17 7.92 1.38
CA LYS A 148 20.03 8.74 0.98
C LYS A 148 19.01 7.93 0.20
N ASN A 149 17.80 7.87 0.74
CA ASN A 149 16.63 7.33 0.05
C ASN A 149 15.94 8.44 -0.75
N ALA A 150 15.27 8.06 -1.83
CA ALA A 150 14.44 8.97 -2.61
C ALA A 150 12.97 8.79 -2.28
N VAL A 151 12.27 9.90 -2.05
CA VAL A 151 10.85 9.92 -1.64
C VAL A 151 10.00 10.61 -2.71
N VAL A 152 8.87 10.01 -3.03
CA VAL A 152 7.81 10.65 -3.81
C VAL A 152 6.52 10.60 -2.99
N ARG A 153 5.92 11.78 -2.75
CA ARG A 153 4.72 11.90 -1.93
C ARG A 153 3.53 12.24 -2.82
N PHE A 154 2.57 11.35 -2.89
CA PHE A 154 1.34 11.51 -3.66
C PHE A 154 0.28 12.19 -2.79
N LYS A 155 -0.47 13.11 -3.41
CA LYS A 155 -1.62 13.75 -2.78
C LYS A 155 -2.82 13.64 -3.72
N TYR A 156 -3.93 13.13 -3.21
CA TYR A 156 -5.19 13.11 -3.94
C TYR A 156 -5.89 14.46 -3.84
N GLN A 157 -6.37 14.93 -4.96
CA GLN A 157 -7.25 16.10 -5.04
C GLN A 157 -8.32 15.81 -6.09
N LYS A 158 -9.57 15.69 -5.67
CA LYS A 158 -10.69 15.48 -6.58
C LYS A 158 -10.71 16.53 -7.67
N ALA A 159 -10.85 16.10 -8.92
CA ALA A 159 -10.99 17.02 -10.04
C ALA A 159 -12.20 17.95 -9.80
N LYS A 160 -11.98 19.26 -9.98
CA LYS A 160 -13.09 20.21 -9.94
C LYS A 160 -14.04 19.89 -11.11
N GLN A 161 -15.27 19.51 -10.82
CA GLN A 161 -16.30 19.46 -11.83
C GLN A 161 -16.56 20.91 -12.25
N ASN A 162 -16.17 21.27 -13.47
CA ASN A 162 -16.62 22.52 -14.08
C ASN A 162 -18.13 22.38 -14.34
N GLN A 163 -18.91 23.12 -13.57
CA GLN A 163 -20.33 23.33 -13.83
C GLN A 163 -20.51 24.30 -15.00
#